data_6ce4600c615baf6f177babc537563ae4
#
_entry.id   6ce4600c615baf6f177babc537563ae4
#
_cell.length_a   1.000
_cell.length_b   1.000
_cell.length_c   1.000
_cell.angle_alpha   90.00
_cell.angle_beta   90.00
_cell.angle_gamma   90.00
#
_symmetry.space_group_name_H-M   'P 1'
#
loop_
_entity.id
_entity.type
_entity.pdbx_description
1 polymer ?
#
loop_
_entity_poly.entity_id
_entity_poly.type
_entity_poly.pdbx_seq_one_letter_code
_entity_poly.pdbx_strand_id
1 'polypeptide(L)'
;KGMSLAQKAKHAVDSGAVKFIPENWVNTYNQWMNNIQDWCISRQLWWGHQIPAWYDENGNCYVAKTAFHAYYQAFSELYIAQQNQGKIDDQVFALMSDFWRMAEKAGRTQMPAEPLAGETHYSNAEGYLKAHEAEVQALIQRAQSQGIKLTRDEDVLDTWFSSALVPFSTLGWPSETDDLKAFLPSNVLVTGYEII
;
A
#
# COMPACT_ATOMS: atom_id res chain seq x y z
N LYS A 1 0.29 -22.12 -5.70
CA LYS A 1 0.43 -20.73 -6.23
C LYS A 1 -0.86 -20.38 -6.93
N GLY A 2 -1.48 -19.24 -6.57
CA GLY A 2 -2.69 -18.75 -7.23
C GLY A 2 -2.42 -18.21 -8.65
N MET A 3 -3.48 -17.92 -9.41
CA MET A 3 -3.40 -17.29 -10.72
C MET A 3 -2.79 -15.88 -10.59
N SER A 4 -1.92 -15.49 -11.54
CA SER A 4 -1.44 -14.10 -11.66
C SER A 4 -2.57 -13.15 -12.04
N LEU A 5 -2.35 -11.83 -11.89
CA LEU A 5 -3.35 -10.82 -12.31
C LEU A 5 -3.70 -10.95 -13.78
N ALA A 6 -2.70 -11.10 -14.66
CA ALA A 6 -2.92 -11.30 -16.09
C ALA A 6 -3.71 -12.58 -16.39
N GLN A 7 -3.43 -13.68 -15.69
CA GLN A 7 -4.20 -14.92 -15.83
C GLN A 7 -5.66 -14.76 -15.40
N LYS A 8 -5.92 -14.02 -14.32
CA LYS A 8 -7.29 -13.72 -13.86
C LYS A 8 -8.05 -12.87 -14.89
N ALA A 9 -7.39 -11.83 -15.41
CA ALA A 9 -7.97 -10.95 -16.43
C ALA A 9 -8.29 -11.72 -17.71
N LYS A 10 -7.35 -12.55 -18.19
CA LYS A 10 -7.57 -13.42 -19.36
C LYS A 10 -8.72 -14.40 -19.12
N HIS A 11 -8.77 -15.06 -17.97
CA HIS A 11 -9.84 -15.99 -17.63
C HIS A 11 -11.22 -15.34 -17.61
N ALA A 12 -11.33 -14.07 -17.18
CA ALA A 12 -12.60 -13.34 -17.21
C ALA A 12 -13.17 -13.18 -18.63
N VAL A 13 -12.29 -13.00 -19.61
CA VAL A 13 -12.67 -12.92 -21.03
C VAL A 13 -12.91 -14.31 -21.62
N ASP A 14 -12.02 -15.26 -21.40
CA ASP A 14 -12.13 -16.63 -21.92
C ASP A 14 -13.39 -17.35 -21.40
N SER A 15 -13.82 -17.08 -20.17
CA SER A 15 -15.05 -17.61 -19.58
C SER A 15 -16.34 -16.91 -20.05
N GLY A 16 -16.22 -15.79 -20.77
CA GLY A 16 -17.34 -14.97 -21.20
C GLY A 16 -17.95 -14.09 -20.10
N ALA A 17 -17.32 -14.00 -18.91
CA ALA A 17 -17.73 -13.09 -17.85
C ALA A 17 -17.56 -11.62 -18.26
N VAL A 18 -16.56 -11.34 -19.09
CA VAL A 18 -16.34 -10.04 -19.75
C VAL A 18 -16.36 -10.24 -21.26
N LYS A 19 -17.11 -9.37 -21.96
CA LYS A 19 -17.24 -9.41 -23.42
C LYS A 19 -16.82 -8.09 -24.05
N PHE A 20 -16.09 -8.17 -25.15
CA PHE A 20 -15.74 -7.01 -25.95
C PHE A 20 -16.81 -6.70 -27.00
N ILE A 21 -17.08 -5.43 -27.19
CA ILE A 21 -17.97 -4.93 -28.25
C ILE A 21 -17.25 -3.78 -28.98
N PRO A 22 -16.84 -3.96 -30.25
CA PRO A 22 -16.99 -5.17 -31.08
C PRO A 22 -16.05 -6.32 -30.64
N GLU A 23 -16.47 -7.55 -30.91
CA GLU A 23 -15.82 -8.77 -30.44
C GLU A 23 -14.40 -8.97 -30.97
N ASN A 24 -14.07 -8.41 -32.12
CA ASN A 24 -12.72 -8.52 -32.72
C ASN A 24 -11.59 -8.01 -31.82
N TRP A 25 -11.87 -7.12 -30.86
CA TRP A 25 -10.89 -6.61 -29.90
C TRP A 25 -10.37 -7.66 -28.92
N VAL A 26 -11.06 -8.79 -28.78
CA VAL A 26 -10.59 -9.93 -27.98
C VAL A 26 -9.20 -10.42 -28.46
N ASN A 27 -8.95 -10.37 -29.77
CA ASN A 27 -7.65 -10.80 -30.33
C ASN A 27 -6.51 -9.89 -29.86
N THR A 28 -6.71 -8.57 -29.91
CA THR A 28 -5.76 -7.57 -29.43
C THR A 28 -5.52 -7.71 -27.93
N TYR A 29 -6.59 -7.82 -27.17
CA TYR A 29 -6.52 -8.05 -25.73
C TYR A 29 -5.71 -9.31 -25.37
N ASN A 30 -6.01 -10.43 -26.01
CA ASN A 30 -5.30 -11.69 -25.78
C ASN A 30 -3.82 -11.61 -26.20
N GLN A 31 -3.50 -10.88 -27.26
CA GLN A 31 -2.11 -10.65 -27.66
C GLN A 31 -1.33 -9.92 -26.58
N TRP A 32 -1.90 -8.87 -25.99
CA TRP A 32 -1.28 -8.15 -24.87
C TRP A 32 -1.17 -9.02 -23.62
N MET A 33 -2.23 -9.66 -23.19
CA MET A 33 -2.25 -10.45 -21.96
C MET A 33 -1.34 -11.69 -22.00
N ASN A 34 -1.13 -12.28 -23.16
CA ASN A 34 -0.21 -13.41 -23.33
C ASN A 34 1.27 -12.99 -23.31
N ASN A 35 1.54 -11.72 -23.62
CA ASN A 35 2.89 -11.17 -23.73
C ASN A 35 3.15 -10.04 -22.74
N ILE A 36 2.35 -9.96 -21.66
CA ILE A 36 2.45 -8.88 -20.67
C ILE A 36 3.85 -8.90 -20.03
N GLN A 37 4.46 -7.73 -19.95
CA GLN A 37 5.75 -7.52 -19.30
C GLN A 37 5.56 -6.77 -17.99
N ASP A 38 6.58 -6.84 -17.13
CA ASP A 38 6.62 -6.02 -15.93
C ASP A 38 6.61 -4.54 -16.30
N TRP A 39 5.86 -3.77 -15.54
CA TRP A 39 5.69 -2.34 -15.75
C TRP A 39 6.20 -1.55 -14.57
N CYS A 40 7.16 -0.67 -14.81
CA CYS A 40 7.60 0.28 -13.80
C CYS A 40 6.54 1.39 -13.66
N ILE A 41 5.95 1.48 -12.49
CA ILE A 41 4.86 2.42 -12.18
C ILE A 41 5.34 3.73 -11.56
N SER A 42 6.63 3.90 -11.30
CA SER A 42 7.20 5.14 -10.79
C SER A 42 7.44 6.15 -11.90
N ARG A 43 7.20 7.44 -11.60
CA ARG A 43 7.45 8.57 -12.50
C ARG A 43 8.10 9.72 -11.75
N GLN A 44 9.09 10.34 -12.36
CA GLN A 44 9.81 11.51 -11.85
C GLN A 44 9.07 12.78 -12.25
N LEU A 45 7.94 13.03 -11.58
CA LEU A 45 7.08 14.17 -11.81
C LEU A 45 6.95 15.01 -10.54
N TRP A 46 6.77 16.30 -10.69
CA TRP A 46 6.58 17.22 -9.56
C TRP A 46 5.20 17.07 -8.90
N TRP A 47 4.23 16.54 -9.64
CA TRP A 47 2.84 16.38 -9.20
C TRP A 47 2.38 14.95 -9.43
N GLY A 48 1.61 14.43 -8.50
CA GLY A 48 1.02 13.11 -8.59
C GLY A 48 0.82 12.46 -7.23
N HIS A 49 0.39 11.21 -7.23
CA HIS A 49 0.27 10.39 -6.03
C HIS A 49 1.65 9.85 -5.66
N GLN A 50 2.26 10.42 -4.63
CA GLN A 50 3.58 10.02 -4.17
C GLN A 50 3.59 8.56 -3.73
N ILE A 51 4.60 7.81 -4.15
CA ILE A 51 4.77 6.40 -3.80
C ILE A 51 4.86 6.26 -2.27
N PRO A 52 4.02 5.41 -1.64
CA PRO A 52 3.98 5.25 -0.20
C PRO A 52 5.05 4.27 0.30
N ALA A 53 6.29 4.50 -0.09
CA ALA A 53 7.45 3.69 0.27
C ALA A 53 8.52 4.53 0.95
N TRP A 54 9.22 3.92 1.89
CA TRP A 54 10.38 4.50 2.61
C TRP A 54 11.52 3.51 2.57
N TYR A 55 12.73 4.02 2.47
CA TYR A 55 13.94 3.21 2.37
C TYR A 55 14.88 3.56 3.50
N ASP A 56 15.49 2.55 4.11
CA ASP A 56 16.59 2.74 5.03
C ASP A 56 17.93 2.83 4.29
N GLU A 57 19.02 3.07 5.04
CA GLU A 57 20.36 3.19 4.49
C GLU A 57 20.88 1.86 3.88
N ASN A 58 20.26 0.72 4.19
CA ASN A 58 20.61 -0.60 3.67
C ASN A 58 19.79 -0.97 2.41
N GLY A 59 18.84 -0.12 2.00
CA GLY A 59 17.94 -0.35 0.87
C GLY A 59 16.73 -1.22 1.20
N ASN A 60 16.44 -1.48 2.49
CA ASN A 60 15.19 -2.13 2.87
C ASN A 60 14.02 -1.17 2.61
N CYS A 61 12.92 -1.72 2.08
CA CYS A 61 11.74 -0.96 1.69
C CYS A 61 10.59 -1.20 2.67
N TYR A 62 10.03 -0.11 3.20
CA TYR A 62 8.88 -0.10 4.10
C TYR A 62 7.70 0.58 3.42
N VAL A 63 6.68 -0.19 3.06
CA VAL A 63 5.47 0.35 2.41
C VAL A 63 4.45 0.71 3.49
N ALA A 64 4.09 1.99 3.54
CA ALA A 64 3.17 2.50 4.55
C ALA A 64 2.47 3.79 4.11
N LYS A 65 1.27 4.06 4.64
CA LYS A 65 0.51 5.28 4.33
C LYS A 65 1.16 6.55 4.91
N THR A 66 1.80 6.45 6.06
CA THR A 66 2.41 7.60 6.76
C THR A 66 3.82 7.28 7.21
N ALA A 67 4.64 8.30 7.43
CA ALA A 67 5.98 8.15 8.00
C ALA A 67 5.94 7.40 9.36
N PHE A 68 4.94 7.69 10.22
CA PHE A 68 4.78 6.97 11.48
C PHE A 68 4.72 5.45 11.29
N HIS A 69 3.91 4.99 10.35
CA HIS A 69 3.77 3.56 10.10
C HIS A 69 5.04 2.94 9.51
N ALA A 70 5.76 3.67 8.65
CA ALA A 70 7.04 3.22 8.11
C ALA A 70 8.09 3.08 9.22
N TYR A 71 8.23 4.10 10.07
CA TYR A 71 9.12 4.05 11.23
C TYR A 71 8.73 2.96 12.22
N TYR A 72 7.45 2.78 12.45
CA TYR A 72 6.95 1.70 13.30
C TYR A 72 7.31 0.32 12.76
N GLN A 73 7.22 0.09 11.44
CA GLN A 73 7.63 -1.17 10.81
C GLN A 73 9.14 -1.39 10.98
N ALA A 74 9.96 -0.43 10.57
CA ALA A 74 11.42 -0.52 10.67
C ALA A 74 11.90 -0.74 12.11
N PHE A 75 11.28 -0.03 13.07
CA PHE A 75 11.61 -0.18 14.47
C PHE A 75 11.15 -1.51 15.06
N SER A 76 10.03 -2.06 14.57
CA SER A 76 9.57 -3.40 14.95
C SER A 76 10.55 -4.49 14.52
N GLU A 77 11.16 -4.36 13.34
CA GLU A 77 12.19 -5.30 12.88
C GLU A 77 13.44 -5.26 13.77
N LEU A 78 13.90 -4.07 14.16
CA LEU A 78 15.01 -3.92 15.11
C LEU A 78 14.67 -4.58 16.46
N TYR A 79 13.47 -4.34 16.98
CA TYR A 79 13.00 -4.91 18.24
C TYR A 79 12.97 -6.45 18.18
N ILE A 80 12.41 -7.01 17.11
CA ILE A 80 12.35 -8.47 16.91
C ILE A 80 13.74 -9.06 16.75
N ALA A 81 14.66 -8.40 16.05
CA ALA A 81 16.03 -8.86 15.89
C ALA A 81 16.76 -8.94 17.24
N GLN A 82 16.60 -7.93 18.11
CA GLN A 82 17.16 -7.95 19.47
C GLN A 82 16.51 -9.01 20.36
N GLN A 83 15.19 -9.19 20.26
CA GLN A 83 14.45 -10.24 20.98
C GLN A 83 14.97 -11.62 20.62
N ASN A 84 15.18 -11.91 19.34
CA ASN A 84 15.72 -13.18 18.86
C ASN A 84 17.16 -13.45 19.33
N GLN A 85 17.91 -12.40 19.63
CA GLN A 85 19.25 -12.51 20.22
C GLN A 85 19.22 -12.66 21.76
N GLY A 86 18.02 -12.66 22.37
CA GLY A 86 17.83 -12.79 23.82
C GLY A 86 18.27 -11.56 24.63
N LYS A 87 18.48 -10.43 23.96
CA LYS A 87 18.93 -9.18 24.62
C LYS A 87 18.25 -7.98 23.94
N ILE A 88 17.26 -7.42 24.62
CA ILE A 88 16.60 -6.19 24.19
C ILE A 88 17.20 -5.03 25.00
N ASP A 89 17.61 -3.98 24.30
CA ASP A 89 18.03 -2.73 24.91
C ASP A 89 16.84 -2.02 25.56
N ASP A 90 17.00 -1.48 26.76
CA ASP A 90 15.93 -0.82 27.51
C ASP A 90 15.35 0.39 26.76
N GLN A 91 16.17 1.13 26.01
CA GLN A 91 15.70 2.27 25.21
C GLN A 91 14.88 1.80 24.00
N VAL A 92 15.31 0.71 23.37
CA VAL A 92 14.56 0.07 22.27
C VAL A 92 13.24 -0.45 22.77
N PHE A 93 13.21 -1.11 23.93
CA PHE A 93 11.96 -1.58 24.53
C PHE A 93 10.99 -0.43 24.87
N ALA A 94 11.50 0.62 25.53
CA ALA A 94 10.68 1.78 25.90
C ALA A 94 10.10 2.49 24.65
N LEU A 95 10.92 2.70 23.62
CA LEU A 95 10.49 3.36 22.40
C LEU A 95 9.48 2.50 21.62
N MET A 96 9.67 1.17 21.56
CA MET A 96 8.70 0.26 20.94
C MET A 96 7.34 0.32 21.66
N SER A 97 7.37 0.38 22.99
CA SER A 97 6.16 0.51 23.81
C SER A 97 5.41 1.83 23.53
N ASP A 98 6.15 2.92 23.28
CA ASP A 98 5.56 4.21 22.93
C ASP A 98 4.97 4.20 21.52
N PHE A 99 5.65 3.60 20.53
CA PHE A 99 5.11 3.39 19.19
C PHE A 99 3.84 2.53 19.21
N TRP A 100 3.87 1.44 19.97
CA TRP A 100 2.70 0.57 20.11
C TRP A 100 1.51 1.29 20.73
N ARG A 101 1.73 2.04 21.80
CA ARG A 101 0.68 2.85 22.47
C ARG A 101 0.06 3.89 21.54
N MET A 102 0.88 4.54 20.72
CA MET A 102 0.39 5.50 19.71
C MET A 102 -0.42 4.79 18.63
N ALA A 103 0.04 3.65 18.12
CA ALA A 103 -0.66 2.85 17.13
C ALA A 103 -2.00 2.30 17.65
N GLU A 104 -2.05 1.87 18.92
CA GLU A 104 -3.27 1.40 19.58
C GLU A 104 -4.31 2.52 19.70
N LYS A 105 -3.90 3.70 20.16
CA LYS A 105 -4.77 4.88 20.23
C LYS A 105 -5.27 5.33 18.86
N ALA A 106 -4.48 5.12 17.81
CA ALA A 106 -4.88 5.39 16.44
C ALA A 106 -5.82 4.31 15.85
N GLY A 107 -6.22 3.31 16.62
CA GLY A 107 -7.21 2.30 16.21
C GLY A 107 -6.63 0.92 15.86
N ARG A 108 -5.40 0.64 16.28
CA ARG A 108 -4.79 -0.68 16.14
C ARG A 108 -4.94 -1.48 17.43
N THR A 109 -5.44 -2.70 17.35
CA THR A 109 -5.77 -3.52 18.51
C THR A 109 -4.77 -4.62 18.86
N GLN A 110 -3.69 -4.83 18.07
CA GLN A 110 -2.73 -5.90 18.32
C GLN A 110 -1.28 -5.50 18.04
N MET A 111 -0.36 -5.93 18.91
CA MET A 111 1.07 -5.87 18.69
C MET A 111 1.45 -6.82 17.55
N PRO A 112 2.28 -6.42 16.56
CA PRO A 112 2.68 -7.36 15.52
C PRO A 112 3.54 -8.45 16.15
N ALA A 113 3.12 -9.70 15.98
CA ALA A 113 3.97 -10.87 16.22
C ALA A 113 4.96 -11.07 15.06
N GLU A 114 4.68 -10.46 13.90
CA GLU A 114 5.48 -10.48 12.68
C GLU A 114 5.47 -9.10 12.01
N PRO A 115 6.46 -8.78 11.15
CA PRO A 115 6.44 -7.57 10.33
C PRO A 115 5.15 -7.50 9.53
N LEU A 116 4.55 -6.33 9.49
CA LEU A 116 3.22 -6.13 8.91
C LEU A 116 3.17 -6.38 7.42
N ALA A 117 2.93 -7.60 7.02
CA ALA A 117 2.38 -7.93 5.72
C ALA A 117 0.85 -7.99 5.84
N GLY A 118 0.13 -7.00 5.33
CA GLY A 118 -1.33 -7.05 5.16
C GLY A 118 -2.14 -6.13 6.08
N GLU A 119 -3.14 -5.63 5.48
CA GLU A 119 -4.29 -4.80 5.83
C GLU A 119 -4.59 -4.62 7.33
N THR A 120 -4.36 -3.42 7.82
CA THR A 120 -4.98 -2.92 9.04
C THR A 120 -5.98 -1.82 8.66
N HIS A 121 -7.21 -1.92 9.18
CA HIS A 121 -8.24 -0.89 9.01
C HIS A 121 -7.81 0.44 9.65
N TYR A 122 -7.32 1.37 8.84
CA TYR A 122 -6.79 2.66 9.27
C TYR A 122 -7.79 3.81 9.10
N SER A 123 -9.08 3.57 8.95
CA SER A 123 -10.03 4.63 8.59
C SER A 123 -10.07 5.84 9.54
N ASN A 124 -9.67 5.67 10.80
CA ASN A 124 -9.56 6.76 11.79
C ASN A 124 -8.10 7.07 12.19
N ALA A 125 -7.14 6.24 11.80
CA ALA A 125 -5.75 6.36 12.27
C ALA A 125 -5.07 7.64 11.76
N GLU A 126 -5.28 8.01 10.50
CA GLU A 126 -4.66 9.20 9.92
C GLU A 126 -5.13 10.48 10.60
N GLY A 127 -6.43 10.58 10.89
CA GLY A 127 -6.98 11.73 11.63
C GLY A 127 -6.39 11.86 13.02
N TYR A 128 -6.26 10.74 13.74
CA TYR A 128 -5.64 10.72 15.05
C TYR A 128 -4.16 11.10 15.01
N LEU A 129 -3.39 10.50 14.12
CA LEU A 129 -1.95 10.77 13.97
C LEU A 129 -1.70 12.24 13.57
N LYS A 130 -2.55 12.81 12.72
CA LYS A 130 -2.48 14.22 12.35
C LYS A 130 -2.80 15.15 13.53
N ALA A 131 -3.77 14.81 14.36
CA ALA A 131 -4.09 15.57 15.55
C ALA A 131 -2.99 15.52 16.63
N HIS A 132 -2.13 14.48 16.59
CA HIS A 132 -1.01 14.26 17.52
C HIS A 132 0.35 14.37 16.81
N GLU A 133 0.46 15.22 15.80
CA GLU A 133 1.65 15.33 14.93
C GLU A 133 2.93 15.59 15.72
N ALA A 134 2.89 16.44 16.76
CA ALA A 134 4.07 16.72 17.56
C ALA A 134 4.58 15.48 18.32
N GLU A 135 3.67 14.65 18.86
CA GLU A 135 4.04 13.40 19.52
C GLU A 135 4.59 12.38 18.51
N VAL A 136 3.98 12.30 17.33
CA VAL A 136 4.45 11.44 16.23
C VAL A 136 5.85 11.84 15.80
N GLN A 137 6.12 13.13 15.62
CA GLN A 137 7.44 13.63 15.24
C GLN A 137 8.50 13.35 16.33
N ALA A 138 8.11 13.48 17.60
CA ALA A 138 9.01 13.14 18.71
C ALA A 138 9.39 11.64 18.72
N LEU A 139 8.44 10.74 18.42
CA LEU A 139 8.71 9.31 18.28
C LEU A 139 9.64 9.02 17.11
N ILE A 140 9.41 9.64 15.95
CA ILE A 140 10.26 9.50 14.77
C ILE A 140 11.68 9.99 15.08
N GLN A 141 11.85 11.15 15.71
CA GLN A 141 13.16 11.67 16.09
C GLN A 141 13.91 10.73 17.05
N ARG A 142 13.20 10.13 18.00
CA ARG A 142 13.78 9.12 18.89
C ARG A 142 14.22 7.87 18.13
N ALA A 143 13.43 7.40 17.15
CA ALA A 143 13.83 6.29 16.29
C ALA A 143 15.06 6.63 15.45
N GLN A 144 15.15 7.86 14.95
CA GLN A 144 16.33 8.36 14.24
C GLN A 144 17.57 8.38 15.14
N SER A 145 17.43 8.74 16.41
CA SER A 145 18.54 8.69 17.38
C SER A 145 19.00 7.27 17.70
N GLN A 146 18.17 6.25 17.45
CA GLN A 146 18.52 4.83 17.54
C GLN A 146 19.09 4.27 16.22
N GLY A 147 19.39 5.14 15.24
CA GLY A 147 20.01 4.76 13.97
C GLY A 147 19.03 4.40 12.86
N ILE A 148 17.71 4.50 13.09
CA ILE A 148 16.73 4.26 12.02
C ILE A 148 16.46 5.55 11.28
N LYS A 149 16.97 5.64 10.07
CA LYS A 149 16.72 6.77 9.16
C LYS A 149 16.01 6.26 7.92
N LEU A 150 14.85 6.80 7.67
CA LEU A 150 14.04 6.45 6.50
C LEU A 150 13.92 7.66 5.58
N THR A 151 14.16 7.42 4.30
CA THR A 151 13.91 8.40 3.22
C THR A 151 12.69 7.94 2.44
N ARG A 152 11.73 8.84 2.25
CA ARG A 152 10.56 8.57 1.43
C ARG A 152 10.95 8.54 -0.04
N ASP A 153 10.30 7.67 -0.82
CA ASP A 153 10.39 7.68 -2.26
C ASP A 153 9.95 9.04 -2.82
N GLU A 154 10.78 9.64 -3.69
CA GLU A 154 10.50 10.95 -4.28
C GLU A 154 9.60 10.84 -5.51
N ASP A 155 9.50 9.65 -6.09
CA ASP A 155 8.70 9.39 -7.28
C ASP A 155 7.20 9.37 -6.97
N VAL A 156 6.42 9.54 -8.02
CA VAL A 156 4.96 9.43 -7.98
C VAL A 156 4.50 8.25 -8.81
N LEU A 157 3.29 7.78 -8.54
CA LEU A 157 2.66 6.72 -9.32
C LEU A 157 2.29 7.23 -10.72
N ASP A 158 2.46 6.37 -11.71
CA ASP A 158 1.97 6.61 -13.07
C ASP A 158 0.46 6.90 -13.09
N THR A 159 0.06 7.82 -13.94
CA THR A 159 -1.35 8.22 -14.09
C THR A 159 -2.24 7.05 -14.45
N TRP A 160 -1.79 6.13 -15.30
CA TRP A 160 -2.55 4.95 -15.68
C TRP A 160 -2.77 3.97 -14.52
N PHE A 161 -1.76 3.85 -13.64
CA PHE A 161 -1.92 3.07 -12.42
C PHE A 161 -3.02 3.68 -11.53
N SER A 162 -2.98 4.99 -11.30
CA SER A 162 -3.99 5.69 -10.51
C SER A 162 -5.39 5.62 -11.17
N SER A 163 -5.46 5.75 -12.49
CA SER A 163 -6.71 5.66 -13.25
C SER A 163 -7.38 4.28 -13.13
N ALA A 164 -6.58 3.20 -13.08
CA ALA A 164 -7.10 1.85 -12.87
C ALA A 164 -7.79 1.65 -11.52
N LEU A 165 -7.53 2.52 -10.54
CA LEU A 165 -8.14 2.46 -9.21
C LEU A 165 -9.50 3.18 -9.14
N VAL A 166 -9.82 4.04 -10.11
CA VAL A 166 -11.03 4.88 -10.11
C VAL A 166 -12.33 4.08 -9.90
N PRO A 167 -12.53 2.89 -10.52
CA PRO A 167 -13.78 2.15 -10.40
C PRO A 167 -14.22 1.82 -8.97
N PHE A 168 -13.28 1.75 -8.03
CA PHE A 168 -13.58 1.46 -6.63
C PHE A 168 -13.18 2.58 -5.68
N SER A 169 -12.15 3.38 -5.99
CA SER A 169 -11.71 4.46 -5.12
C SER A 169 -12.74 5.58 -5.01
N THR A 170 -13.44 5.89 -6.10
CA THR A 170 -14.51 6.90 -6.12
C THR A 170 -15.78 6.45 -5.39
N LEU A 171 -15.94 5.15 -5.19
CA LEU A 171 -17.07 4.54 -4.49
C LEU A 171 -16.81 4.34 -2.99
N GLY A 172 -15.68 4.86 -2.49
CA GLY A 172 -15.35 4.90 -1.06
C GLY A 172 -14.57 3.70 -0.53
N TRP A 173 -14.03 2.83 -1.43
CA TRP A 173 -13.12 1.76 -0.99
C TRP A 173 -11.94 2.34 -0.16
N PRO A 174 -11.48 1.71 0.94
CA PRO A 174 -11.78 0.34 1.39
C PRO A 174 -13.03 0.21 2.29
N SER A 175 -13.80 1.27 2.51
CA SER A 175 -15.06 1.16 3.27
C SER A 175 -16.13 0.48 2.41
N GLU A 176 -16.92 -0.41 3.01
CA GLU A 176 -18.05 -1.07 2.35
C GLU A 176 -19.26 -0.14 2.26
N THR A 177 -19.16 0.90 1.43
CA THR A 177 -20.25 1.85 1.21
C THR A 177 -21.40 1.22 0.42
N ASP A 178 -22.60 1.81 0.50
CA ASP A 178 -23.74 1.38 -0.30
C ASP A 178 -23.48 1.56 -1.81
N ASP A 179 -22.76 2.63 -2.18
CA ASP A 179 -22.36 2.87 -3.57
C ASP A 179 -21.39 1.81 -4.07
N LEU A 180 -20.40 1.41 -3.25
CA LEU A 180 -19.48 0.32 -3.61
C LEU A 180 -20.23 -0.99 -3.86
N LYS A 181 -21.19 -1.33 -3.00
CA LYS A 181 -22.01 -2.54 -3.13
C LYS A 181 -22.94 -2.50 -4.34
N ALA A 182 -23.46 -1.31 -4.67
CA ALA A 182 -24.41 -1.14 -5.77
C ALA A 182 -23.73 -1.11 -7.15
N PHE A 183 -22.53 -0.53 -7.26
CA PHE A 183 -21.90 -0.19 -8.53
C PHE A 183 -20.60 -0.97 -8.82
N LEU A 184 -20.11 -1.77 -7.89
CA LEU A 184 -18.96 -2.65 -8.12
C LEU A 184 -19.39 -4.14 -8.00
N PRO A 185 -19.10 -5.00 -9.00
CA PRO A 185 -18.38 -4.71 -10.25
C PRO A 185 -19.20 -3.88 -11.24
N SER A 186 -18.51 -3.05 -12.05
CA SER A 186 -19.14 -2.27 -13.11
C SER A 186 -19.71 -3.18 -14.20
N ASN A 187 -20.89 -2.85 -14.71
CA ASN A 187 -21.55 -3.62 -15.76
C ASN A 187 -21.02 -3.29 -17.16
N VAL A 188 -20.56 -2.05 -17.38
CA VAL A 188 -20.08 -1.56 -18.67
C VAL A 188 -18.86 -0.67 -18.46
N LEU A 189 -17.82 -0.88 -19.24
CA LEU A 189 -16.68 0.01 -19.41
C LEU A 189 -16.62 0.48 -20.87
N VAL A 190 -16.58 1.80 -21.08
CA VAL A 190 -16.35 2.41 -22.38
C VAL A 190 -14.98 3.08 -22.37
N THR A 191 -14.16 2.75 -23.35
CA THR A 191 -12.79 3.26 -23.44
C THR A 191 -12.37 3.52 -24.89
N GLY A 192 -11.32 4.30 -25.10
CA GLY A 192 -10.69 4.44 -26.41
C GLY A 192 -9.94 3.18 -26.83
N TYR A 193 -9.83 2.94 -28.12
CA TYR A 193 -9.15 1.76 -28.67
C TYR A 193 -7.63 1.76 -28.38
N GLU A 194 -7.05 2.93 -28.17
CA GLU A 194 -5.63 3.11 -27.84
C GLU A 194 -5.29 2.67 -26.41
N ILE A 195 -6.27 2.30 -25.62
CA ILE A 195 -6.11 1.88 -24.23
C ILE A 195 -6.20 0.36 -24.06
N ILE A 196 -6.66 -0.33 -25.10
CA ILE A 196 -6.85 -1.79 -25.06
C ILE A 196 -5.54 -2.53 -25.49
#